data_31b976940e0f55323e763fe79ee186f5
#
_entry.id   31b976940e0f55323e763fe79ee186f5
#
_cell.length_a   1.000
_cell.length_b   1.000
_cell.length_c   1.000
_cell.angle_alpha   90.00
_cell.angle_beta   90.00
_cell.angle_gamma   90.00
#
_symmetry.space_group_name_H-M   'P 1'
#
loop_
_entity.id
_entity.type
_entity.pdbx_description
1 polymer ?
#
loop_
_entity_poly.entity_id
_entity_poly.type
_entity_poly.pdbx_seq_one_letter_code
_entity_poly.pdbx_strand_id
1 'polypeptide(L)'
;MPDPRWFECPVIIPYMGGKFELGRKLIPMMPPHKRYIEVFLGGGSIFFRKSKAELNILNDKHNDLVNMYLSVMQKYPKFIQNCESILKSRTLYDGFKDELKEEIKYIDMPDAERASKYFYIIKNAFNTNFINP
;
A
#
# COMPACT_ATOMS: atom_id res chain seq x y z
N MET A 1 -15.65 -18.73 10.63
CA MET A 1 -15.11 -19.06 9.32
C MET A 1 -14.68 -17.76 8.64
N PRO A 2 -13.54 -17.71 7.95
CA PRO A 2 -13.23 -16.55 7.13
C PRO A 2 -14.32 -16.38 6.07
N ASP A 3 -14.70 -15.14 5.78
CA ASP A 3 -15.65 -14.79 4.72
C ASP A 3 -15.11 -15.34 3.39
N PRO A 4 -15.84 -16.18 2.66
CA PRO A 4 -15.38 -16.76 1.41
C PRO A 4 -15.02 -15.72 0.34
N ARG A 5 -15.48 -14.47 0.49
CA ARG A 5 -15.15 -13.34 -0.41
C ARG A 5 -13.74 -12.81 -0.25
N TRP A 6 -12.98 -13.20 0.77
CA TRP A 6 -11.60 -12.75 0.93
C TRP A 6 -10.68 -13.18 -0.23
N PHE A 7 -11.02 -14.26 -0.93
CA PHE A 7 -10.32 -14.65 -2.16
C PHE A 7 -10.50 -13.65 -3.32
N GLU A 8 -11.59 -12.91 -3.30
CA GLU A 8 -11.96 -11.97 -4.36
C GLU A 8 -11.37 -10.58 -4.14
N CYS A 9 -10.80 -10.31 -2.96
CA CYS A 9 -10.17 -9.03 -2.70
C CYS A 9 -8.95 -8.85 -3.62
N PRO A 10 -9.00 -7.89 -4.54
CA PRO A 10 -7.91 -7.67 -5.48
C PRO A 10 -6.65 -7.21 -4.76
N VAL A 11 -5.50 -7.41 -5.38
CA VAL A 11 -4.26 -6.78 -4.94
C VAL A 11 -4.43 -5.26 -5.11
N ILE A 12 -4.40 -4.52 -4.01
CA ILE A 12 -4.60 -3.07 -4.02
C ILE A 12 -3.46 -2.38 -4.76
N ILE A 13 -2.23 -2.78 -4.44
CA ILE A 13 -1.03 -2.33 -5.14
C ILE A 13 -0.13 -3.53 -5.45
N PRO A 14 0.48 -3.59 -6.64
CA PRO A 14 1.55 -4.52 -6.89
C PRO A 14 2.74 -4.13 -6.00
N TYR A 15 3.27 -5.07 -5.23
CA TYR A 15 4.39 -4.81 -4.33
C TYR A 15 5.38 -5.97 -4.38
N MET A 16 6.67 -5.64 -4.46
CA MET A 16 7.73 -6.65 -4.50
C MET A 16 7.70 -7.51 -3.23
N GLY A 17 7.77 -8.82 -3.36
CA GLY A 17 7.61 -9.75 -2.25
C GLY A 17 6.17 -9.84 -1.73
N GLY A 18 5.18 -9.41 -2.52
CA GLY A 18 3.77 -9.50 -2.17
C GLY A 18 3.34 -10.89 -1.75
N LYS A 19 2.67 -10.97 -0.60
CA LYS A 19 2.28 -12.25 0.03
C LYS A 19 0.92 -12.76 -0.47
N PHE A 20 0.55 -12.49 -1.73
CA PHE A 20 -0.76 -12.86 -2.24
C PHE A 20 -0.98 -14.37 -2.22
N GLU A 21 -0.06 -15.14 -2.82
CA GLU A 21 -0.15 -16.61 -2.84
C GLU A 21 0.10 -17.21 -1.45
N LEU A 22 1.06 -16.65 -0.71
CA LEU A 22 1.32 -17.08 0.66
C LEU A 22 0.10 -16.84 1.56
N GLY A 23 -0.62 -15.76 1.37
CA GLY A 23 -1.84 -15.43 2.11
C GLY A 23 -2.93 -16.49 1.98
N ARG A 24 -3.04 -17.15 0.82
CA ARG A 24 -3.98 -18.27 0.62
C ARG A 24 -3.72 -19.43 1.57
N LYS A 25 -2.46 -19.65 1.95
CA LYS A 25 -2.06 -20.69 2.90
C LYS A 25 -2.11 -20.21 4.35
N LEU A 26 -1.65 -18.99 4.61
CA LEU A 26 -1.53 -18.47 5.98
C LEU A 26 -2.87 -18.08 6.59
N ILE A 27 -3.76 -17.42 5.82
CA ILE A 27 -5.02 -16.92 6.39
C ILE A 27 -5.90 -18.04 6.98
N PRO A 28 -6.10 -19.19 6.30
CA PRO A 28 -6.85 -20.30 6.88
C PRO A 28 -6.22 -20.92 8.14
N MET A 29 -4.92 -20.76 8.32
CA MET A 29 -4.19 -21.28 9.48
C MET A 29 -4.22 -20.34 10.69
N MET A 30 -4.70 -19.10 10.52
CA MET A 30 -4.78 -18.13 11.61
C MET A 30 -5.85 -18.55 12.62
N PRO A 31 -5.49 -18.68 13.91
CA PRO A 31 -6.49 -18.89 14.95
C PRO A 31 -7.38 -17.65 15.12
N PRO A 32 -8.57 -17.77 15.73
CA PRO A 32 -9.34 -16.61 16.13
C PRO A 32 -8.49 -15.67 16.99
N HIS A 33 -8.45 -14.38 16.66
CA HIS A 33 -7.59 -13.42 17.34
C HIS A 33 -8.25 -12.05 17.45
N LYS A 34 -7.98 -11.38 18.56
CA LYS A 34 -8.44 -10.01 18.82
C LYS A 34 -7.44 -8.96 18.38
N ARG A 35 -6.16 -9.34 18.31
CA ARG A 35 -5.06 -8.43 17.93
C ARG A 35 -4.31 -9.03 16.75
N TYR A 36 -4.02 -8.20 15.77
CA TYR A 36 -3.23 -8.57 14.61
C TYR A 36 -2.07 -7.59 14.44
N ILE A 37 -0.89 -8.12 14.21
CA ILE A 37 0.31 -7.32 13.98
C ILE A 37 0.94 -7.78 12.67
N GLU A 38 1.11 -6.85 11.73
CA GLU A 38 1.85 -7.08 10.48
C GLU A 38 3.06 -6.16 10.43
N VAL A 39 4.25 -6.75 10.62
CA VAL A 39 5.52 -6.01 10.75
C VAL A 39 6.02 -5.52 9.39
N PHE A 40 5.70 -6.23 8.32
CA PHE A 40 6.09 -5.93 6.93
C PHE A 40 4.83 -5.90 6.07
N LEU A 41 4.11 -4.77 6.11
CA LEU A 41 2.81 -4.62 5.46
C LEU A 41 2.90 -4.79 3.94
N GLY A 42 3.83 -4.09 3.30
CA GLY A 42 3.95 -4.07 1.85
C GLY A 42 2.64 -3.69 1.17
N GLY A 43 2.22 -4.48 0.19
CA GLY A 43 0.93 -4.31 -0.49
C GLY A 43 -0.31 -4.69 0.34
N GLY A 44 -0.15 -5.08 1.62
CA GLY A 44 -1.26 -5.40 2.51
C GLY A 44 -2.03 -6.68 2.14
N SER A 45 -1.46 -7.55 1.33
CA SER A 45 -2.16 -8.72 0.76
C SER A 45 -2.73 -9.69 1.81
N ILE A 46 -2.19 -9.74 3.01
CA ILE A 46 -2.74 -10.53 4.11
C ILE A 46 -3.78 -9.70 4.87
N PHE A 47 -3.39 -8.49 5.29
CA PHE A 47 -4.25 -7.62 6.09
C PHE A 47 -5.62 -7.38 5.47
N PHE A 48 -5.68 -7.04 4.19
CA PHE A 48 -6.95 -6.74 3.51
C PHE A 48 -7.82 -7.96 3.20
N ARG A 49 -7.28 -9.16 3.38
CA ARG A 49 -7.96 -10.42 3.04
C ARG A 49 -8.31 -11.28 4.25
N LYS A 50 -7.68 -11.05 5.38
CA LYS A 50 -8.01 -11.78 6.61
C LYS A 50 -9.26 -11.23 7.29
N SER A 51 -9.83 -11.99 8.22
CA SER A 51 -10.90 -11.50 9.09
C SER A 51 -10.44 -10.28 9.88
N LYS A 52 -11.34 -9.34 10.09
CA LYS A 52 -11.05 -8.12 10.87
C LYS A 52 -10.77 -8.49 12.33
N ALA A 53 -9.66 -7.99 12.87
CA ALA A 53 -9.37 -8.03 14.30
C ALA A 53 -9.87 -6.74 14.99
N GLU A 54 -10.06 -6.80 16.31
CA GLU A 54 -10.44 -5.63 17.11
C GLU A 54 -9.36 -4.54 17.08
N LEU A 55 -8.09 -4.96 17.15
CA LEU A 55 -6.92 -4.09 17.05
C LEU A 55 -6.00 -4.60 15.94
N ASN A 56 -5.63 -3.71 15.03
CA ASN A 56 -4.65 -4.00 13.99
C ASN A 56 -3.48 -3.04 14.11
N ILE A 57 -2.27 -3.56 14.18
CA ILE A 57 -1.02 -2.80 14.17
C ILE A 57 -0.28 -3.15 12.88
N LEU A 58 -0.13 -2.16 12.02
CA LEU A 58 0.49 -2.32 10.70
C LEU A 58 1.78 -1.53 10.68
N ASN A 59 2.86 -2.14 10.20
CA ASN A 59 4.16 -1.50 10.10
C ASN A 59 4.79 -1.78 8.73
N ASP A 60 5.49 -0.79 8.23
CA ASP A 60 6.44 -0.92 7.14
C ASP A 60 7.56 0.12 7.30
N LYS A 61 8.75 -0.17 6.82
CA LYS A 61 9.86 0.78 6.88
C LYS A 61 9.84 1.79 5.73
N HIS A 62 9.08 1.51 4.66
CA HIS A 62 9.02 2.34 3.47
C HIS A 62 8.08 3.53 3.69
N ASN A 63 8.62 4.70 3.97
CA ASN A 63 7.84 5.86 4.38
C ASN A 63 6.86 6.36 3.31
N ASP A 64 7.16 6.26 2.03
CA ASP A 64 6.19 6.59 0.96
C ASP A 64 4.98 5.65 0.95
N LEU A 65 5.20 4.37 1.22
CA LEU A 65 4.12 3.40 1.38
C LEU A 65 3.25 3.74 2.59
N VAL A 66 3.87 4.04 3.72
CA VAL A 66 3.16 4.46 4.94
C VAL A 66 2.38 5.74 4.70
N ASN A 67 3.00 6.74 4.07
CA ASN A 67 2.36 8.00 3.70
C ASN A 67 1.15 7.78 2.78
N MET A 68 1.25 6.87 1.83
CA MET A 68 0.15 6.54 0.94
C MET A 68 -1.03 5.93 1.72
N TYR A 69 -0.80 4.96 2.59
CA TYR A 69 -1.87 4.39 3.40
C TYR A 69 -2.49 5.41 4.36
N LEU A 70 -1.68 6.24 5.00
CA LEU A 70 -2.18 7.33 5.86
C LEU A 70 -3.00 8.35 5.06
N SER A 71 -2.59 8.67 3.84
CA SER A 71 -3.34 9.58 2.96
C SER A 71 -4.69 8.98 2.55
N VAL A 72 -4.75 7.69 2.26
CA VAL A 72 -6.01 6.99 2.00
C VAL A 72 -6.92 6.99 3.22
N MET A 73 -6.38 6.82 4.42
CA MET A 73 -7.17 6.78 5.65
C MET A 73 -7.66 8.15 6.10
N GLN A 74 -6.85 9.20 5.95
CA GLN A 74 -7.10 10.50 6.58
C GLN A 74 -7.41 11.62 5.58
N LYS A 75 -6.99 11.49 4.32
CA LYS A 75 -7.13 12.51 3.27
C LYS A 75 -7.67 11.93 1.96
N TYR A 76 -8.53 10.94 2.04
CA TYR A 76 -9.04 10.20 0.88
C TYR A 76 -9.57 11.08 -0.26
N PRO A 77 -10.42 12.11 -0.01
CA PRO A 77 -10.93 12.94 -1.10
C PRO A 77 -9.83 13.67 -1.87
N LYS A 78 -8.82 14.18 -1.15
CA LYS A 78 -7.69 14.88 -1.77
C LYS A 78 -6.77 13.90 -2.51
N PHE A 79 -6.51 12.74 -1.94
CA PHE A 79 -5.73 11.68 -2.58
C PHE A 79 -6.35 11.24 -3.91
N ILE A 80 -7.65 10.95 -3.93
CA ILE A 80 -8.36 10.54 -5.15
C ILE A 80 -8.37 11.66 -6.19
N GLN A 81 -8.68 12.90 -5.79
CA GLN A 81 -8.64 14.05 -6.69
C GLN A 81 -7.29 14.18 -7.39
N ASN A 82 -6.20 14.04 -6.64
CA ASN A 82 -4.86 14.09 -7.20
C ASN A 82 -4.62 12.94 -8.18
N CYS A 83 -5.02 11.70 -7.83
CA CYS A 83 -4.86 10.54 -8.70
C CYS A 83 -5.62 10.69 -10.03
N GLU A 84 -6.84 11.22 -10.00
CA GLU A 84 -7.68 11.43 -11.18
C GLU A 84 -7.16 12.54 -12.09
N SER A 85 -6.40 13.47 -11.54
CA SER A 85 -5.83 14.62 -12.27
C SER A 85 -4.51 14.31 -12.98
N ILE A 86 -3.91 13.14 -12.75
CA ILE A 86 -2.61 12.79 -13.33
C ILE A 86 -2.80 12.10 -14.68
N LEU A 87 -2.27 12.70 -15.74
CA LEU A 87 -2.24 12.10 -17.08
C LEU A 87 -1.11 11.04 -17.17
N LYS A 88 -1.34 10.00 -17.96
CA LYS A 88 -0.29 9.02 -18.26
C LYS A 88 0.77 9.66 -19.16
N SER A 89 1.99 9.80 -18.64
CA SER A 89 3.12 10.40 -19.34
C SER A 89 4.44 9.82 -18.84
N ARG A 90 5.35 9.52 -19.76
CA ARG A 90 6.71 9.10 -19.40
C ARG A 90 7.46 10.19 -18.65
N THR A 91 7.33 11.44 -19.11
CA THR A 91 7.96 12.58 -18.46
C THR A 91 7.47 12.76 -17.02
N LEU A 92 6.15 12.64 -16.78
CA LEU A 92 5.61 12.69 -15.42
C LEU A 92 6.11 11.53 -14.57
N TYR A 93 6.16 10.33 -15.12
CA TYR A 93 6.69 9.16 -14.41
C TYR A 93 8.13 9.37 -13.95
N ASP A 94 9.00 9.80 -14.86
CA ASP A 94 10.41 10.03 -14.55
C ASP A 94 10.57 11.20 -13.56
N GLY A 95 9.81 12.29 -13.72
CA GLY A 95 9.80 13.42 -12.79
C GLY A 95 9.35 13.03 -11.38
N PHE A 96 8.26 12.30 -11.25
CA PHE A 96 7.79 11.82 -9.94
C PHE A 96 8.77 10.85 -9.29
N LYS A 97 9.40 9.99 -10.11
CA LYS A 97 10.44 9.09 -9.61
C LYS A 97 11.64 9.86 -9.05
N ASP A 98 12.02 10.96 -9.68
CA ASP A 98 13.11 11.81 -9.18
C ASP A 98 12.73 12.54 -7.89
N GLU A 99 11.51 13.08 -7.80
CA GLU A 99 11.01 13.70 -6.57
C GLU A 99 10.98 12.70 -5.39
N LEU A 100 10.61 11.46 -5.65
CA LEU A 100 10.48 10.42 -4.60
C LEU A 100 11.84 9.85 -4.16
N LYS A 101 12.96 10.19 -4.80
CA LYS A 101 14.31 9.85 -4.32
C LYS A 101 14.66 10.57 -3.02
N GLU A 102 14.07 11.73 -2.76
CA GLU A 102 14.18 12.39 -1.48
C GLU A 102 13.34 11.66 -0.43
N GLU A 103 14.00 10.96 0.49
CA GLU A 103 13.33 10.16 1.49
C GLU A 103 12.53 11.00 2.48
N ILE A 104 11.33 10.55 2.81
CA ILE A 104 10.58 11.07 3.94
C ILE A 104 11.26 10.62 5.24
N LYS A 105 11.81 11.55 5.99
CA LYS A 105 12.44 11.25 7.29
C LYS A 105 11.43 11.17 8.43
N TYR A 106 10.33 11.89 8.31
CA TYR A 106 9.34 12.00 9.36
C TYR A 106 7.96 12.32 8.74
N ILE A 107 6.91 11.67 9.24
CA ILE A 107 5.53 11.89 8.81
C ILE A 107 4.76 12.46 10.01
N ASP A 108 4.56 13.75 10.05
CA ASP A 108 3.67 14.42 11.01
C ASP A 108 2.23 14.38 10.50
N MET A 109 2.05 14.81 9.26
CA MET A 109 0.77 14.73 8.55
C MET A 109 0.97 14.04 7.19
N PRO A 110 0.00 13.22 6.75
CA PRO A 110 0.11 12.59 5.44
C PRO A 110 0.07 13.62 4.31
N ASP A 111 0.98 13.45 3.36
CA ASP A 111 1.07 14.23 2.13
C ASP A 111 0.33 13.48 1.02
N ALA A 112 -0.90 13.92 0.72
CA ALA A 112 -1.74 13.29 -0.28
C ALA A 112 -1.24 13.51 -1.73
N GLU A 113 -0.48 14.59 -1.99
CA GLU A 113 0.11 14.83 -3.30
C GLU A 113 1.26 13.85 -3.55
N ARG A 114 2.20 13.76 -2.63
CA ARG A 114 3.29 12.79 -2.69
C ARG A 114 2.76 11.36 -2.74
N ALA A 115 1.73 11.05 -1.98
CA ALA A 115 1.07 9.74 -1.99
C ALA A 115 0.48 9.38 -3.36
N SER A 116 -0.14 10.33 -4.05
CA SER A 116 -0.68 10.11 -5.40
C SER A 116 0.41 9.88 -6.45
N LYS A 117 1.53 10.60 -6.36
CA LYS A 117 2.72 10.38 -7.20
C LYS A 117 3.31 8.99 -6.97
N TYR A 118 3.45 8.57 -5.71
CA TYR A 118 3.91 7.24 -5.36
C TYR A 118 2.98 6.15 -5.92
N PHE A 119 1.67 6.31 -5.73
CA PHE A 119 0.66 5.40 -6.28
C PHE A 119 0.73 5.32 -7.81
N TYR A 120 0.88 6.46 -8.49
CA TYR A 120 1.05 6.52 -9.94
C TYR A 120 2.26 5.71 -10.41
N ILE A 121 3.41 5.85 -9.74
CA ILE A 121 4.62 5.11 -10.09
C ILE A 121 4.40 3.61 -9.93
N ILE A 122 3.86 3.18 -8.80
CA ILE A 122 3.60 1.76 -8.53
C ILE A 122 2.69 1.15 -9.59
N LYS A 123 1.63 1.86 -9.97
CA LYS A 123 0.65 1.36 -10.95
C LYS A 123 1.16 1.33 -12.37
N ASN A 124 2.14 2.14 -12.72
CA ASN A 124 2.65 2.27 -14.10
C ASN A 124 4.04 1.68 -14.30
N ALA A 125 4.66 1.11 -13.30
CA ALA A 125 5.95 0.44 -13.47
C ALA A 125 5.79 -0.91 -14.16
N PHE A 126 6.70 -1.17 -15.10
CA PHE A 126 6.74 -2.41 -15.88
C PHE A 126 7.26 -3.61 -15.08
N ASN A 127 8.05 -3.35 -14.03
CA ASN A 127 8.55 -4.35 -13.10
C ASN A 127 8.41 -3.81 -11.70
N THR A 128 8.16 -4.70 -10.75
CA THR A 128 8.04 -4.36 -9.32
C THR A 128 9.34 -3.86 -8.68
N ASN A 129 10.39 -3.64 -9.45
CA ASN A 129 11.63 -2.97 -9.04
C ASN A 129 11.41 -1.45 -8.92
N PHE A 130 10.51 -1.10 -8.01
CA PHE A 130 10.28 0.28 -7.66
C PHE A 130 11.35 0.74 -6.73
N ILE A 131 11.77 1.97 -6.91
CA ILE A 131 12.47 2.75 -5.92
C ILE A 131 12.99 1.86 -4.77
N ASN A 132 14.12 1.21 -5.01
CA ASN A 132 14.93 0.73 -3.90
C ASN A 132 15.49 1.97 -3.22
N PRO A 133 15.32 2.09 -1.90
CA PRO A 133 16.09 3.05 -1.13
C PRO A 133 17.58 2.72 -1.24
#